data_974ae289d1c4c3b8025185e20136f12e
#
_entry.id   974ae289d1c4c3b8025185e20136f12e
#
_cell.length_a   1.000
_cell.length_b   1.000
_cell.length_c   1.000
_cell.angle_alpha   90.00
_cell.angle_beta   90.00
_cell.angle_gamma   90.00
#
_symmetry.space_group_name_H-M   'P 1'
#
loop_
_entity.id
_entity.type
_entity.pdbx_description
1 polymer ?
#
loop_
_entity_poly.entity_id
_entity_poly.type
_entity_poly.pdbx_seq_one_letter_code
_entity_poly.pdbx_strand_id
1 'polypeptide(L)'
;GAFADALPKGRVMLLSNGIKIAGCLMMLFGTHPLMAYAIVGLGAAAYSPAKYGILTELLPSSQLVKANGWIEGLTIASIILGVLLGGQLVGQTMSHKLLSLDFPLIDTSINTAPEAAISILIFVYLAAAWFNTRIPLTGVPMRALPNNLVTLLPDFWHCNTRLWRDRLGQISLATTTLFWGVSGNLRYIVLAWAAAALGYSVTQASALVGVVAI
;
A
#
# COMPACT_ATOMS: atom_id res chain seq x y z
N GLY A 1 7.37 -0.01 -13.05
CA GLY A 1 7.77 1.03 -14.01
C GLY A 1 7.02 0.90 -15.33
N ALA A 2 7.38 -0.05 -16.20
CA ALA A 2 6.94 -0.09 -17.60
C ALA A 2 5.41 0.02 -17.80
N PHE A 3 4.60 -0.68 -17.03
CA PHE A 3 3.14 -0.53 -17.09
C PHE A 3 2.66 0.86 -16.64
N ALA A 4 3.33 1.43 -15.65
CA ALA A 4 3.01 2.77 -15.20
C ALA A 4 3.35 3.85 -16.24
N ASP A 5 4.30 3.59 -17.14
CA ASP A 5 4.71 4.50 -18.20
C ASP A 5 3.92 4.30 -19.50
N ALA A 6 3.27 3.14 -19.64
CA ALA A 6 2.48 2.79 -20.81
C ALA A 6 0.99 3.21 -20.71
N LEU A 7 0.52 3.56 -19.53
CA LEU A 7 -0.87 3.92 -19.26
C LEU A 7 -0.95 5.24 -18.50
N PRO A 8 -2.05 5.99 -18.63
CA PRO A 8 -2.29 7.17 -17.78
C PRO A 8 -2.16 6.80 -16.32
N LYS A 9 -1.38 7.56 -15.54
CA LYS A 9 -1.06 7.26 -14.14
C LYS A 9 -2.31 7.06 -13.28
N GLY A 10 -3.36 7.87 -13.49
CA GLY A 10 -4.65 7.69 -12.80
C GLY A 10 -5.29 6.34 -13.07
N ARG A 11 -5.22 5.82 -14.30
CA ARG A 11 -5.73 4.47 -14.63
C ARG A 11 -4.92 3.36 -13.98
N VAL A 12 -3.60 3.50 -13.93
CA VAL A 12 -2.73 2.53 -13.24
C VAL A 12 -3.09 2.47 -11.75
N MET A 13 -3.28 3.62 -11.10
CA MET A 13 -3.67 3.70 -9.70
C MET A 13 -5.08 3.11 -9.48
N LEU A 14 -6.04 3.37 -10.38
CA LEU A 14 -7.37 2.80 -10.34
C LEU A 14 -7.34 1.27 -10.43
N LEU A 15 -6.64 0.72 -11.43
CA LEU A 15 -6.47 -0.73 -11.61
C LEU A 15 -5.77 -1.37 -10.41
N SER A 16 -4.76 -0.71 -9.86
CA SER A 16 -4.05 -1.19 -8.67
C SER A 16 -4.96 -1.29 -7.45
N ASN A 17 -5.88 -0.33 -7.24
CA ASN A 17 -6.89 -0.43 -6.20
C ASN A 17 -7.90 -1.54 -6.49
N GLY A 18 -8.28 -1.76 -7.74
CA GLY A 18 -9.09 -2.90 -8.14
C GLY A 18 -8.45 -4.25 -7.78
N ILE A 19 -7.14 -4.40 -8.02
CA ILE A 19 -6.38 -5.59 -7.63
C ILE A 19 -6.38 -5.77 -6.10
N LYS A 20 -6.21 -4.69 -5.32
CA LYS A 20 -6.28 -4.76 -3.85
C LYS A 20 -7.66 -5.18 -3.37
N ILE A 21 -8.72 -4.63 -3.95
CA ILE A 21 -10.10 -5.01 -3.65
C ILE A 21 -10.31 -6.50 -3.95
N ALA A 22 -9.85 -6.99 -5.10
CA ALA A 22 -9.94 -8.41 -5.44
C ALA A 22 -9.23 -9.29 -4.39
N GLY A 23 -8.04 -8.91 -3.93
CA GLY A 23 -7.34 -9.63 -2.87
C GLY A 23 -8.10 -9.61 -1.53
N CYS A 24 -8.70 -8.48 -1.15
CA CYS A 24 -9.57 -8.41 0.03
C CYS A 24 -10.82 -9.30 -0.09
N LEU A 25 -11.47 -9.30 -1.25
CA LEU A 25 -12.62 -10.19 -1.51
C LEU A 25 -12.20 -11.66 -1.44
N MET A 26 -11.03 -12.02 -1.99
CA MET A 26 -10.48 -13.38 -1.87
C MET A 26 -10.32 -13.79 -0.39
N MET A 27 -9.89 -12.89 0.50
CA MET A 27 -9.82 -13.16 1.94
C MET A 27 -11.21 -13.44 2.52
N LEU A 28 -12.22 -12.63 2.17
CA LEU A 28 -13.58 -12.80 2.66
C LEU A 28 -14.23 -14.10 2.15
N PHE A 29 -13.90 -14.54 0.93
CA PHE A 29 -14.39 -15.81 0.37
C PHE A 29 -13.58 -17.05 0.82
N GLY A 30 -12.75 -16.92 1.84
CA GLY A 30 -12.04 -18.06 2.47
C GLY A 30 -10.92 -18.64 1.61
N THR A 31 -10.37 -17.91 0.64
CA THR A 31 -9.16 -18.36 -0.06
C THR A 31 -7.95 -18.33 0.87
N HIS A 32 -6.90 -19.05 0.49
CA HIS A 32 -5.69 -19.11 1.32
C HIS A 32 -5.14 -17.72 1.62
N PRO A 33 -5.00 -17.30 2.88
CA PRO A 33 -4.68 -15.93 3.26
C PRO A 33 -3.41 -15.37 2.61
N LEU A 34 -2.36 -16.20 2.47
CA LEU A 34 -1.11 -15.77 1.82
C LEU A 34 -1.29 -15.44 0.34
N MET A 35 -2.14 -16.20 -0.38
CA MET A 35 -2.45 -15.92 -1.79
C MET A 35 -3.20 -14.59 -1.92
N ALA A 36 -4.24 -14.42 -1.13
CA ALA A 36 -5.04 -13.20 -1.14
C ALA A 36 -4.19 -11.97 -0.74
N TYR A 37 -3.34 -12.11 0.28
CA TYR A 37 -2.42 -11.05 0.70
C TYR A 37 -1.35 -10.74 -0.38
N ALA A 38 -0.87 -11.76 -1.10
CA ALA A 38 0.04 -11.55 -2.22
C ALA A 38 -0.60 -10.73 -3.35
N ILE A 39 -1.89 -10.94 -3.63
CA ILE A 39 -2.64 -10.13 -4.62
C ILE A 39 -2.78 -8.68 -4.15
N VAL A 40 -3.08 -8.43 -2.86
CA VAL A 40 -3.09 -7.07 -2.30
C VAL A 40 -1.71 -6.42 -2.44
N GLY A 41 -0.65 -7.17 -2.13
CA GLY A 41 0.74 -6.72 -2.27
C GLY A 41 1.12 -6.39 -3.71
N LEU A 42 0.68 -7.20 -4.67
CA LEU A 42 0.85 -6.93 -6.10
C LEU A 42 0.19 -5.59 -6.51
N GLY A 43 -1.03 -5.36 -6.05
CA GLY A 43 -1.72 -4.08 -6.26
C GLY A 43 -0.96 -2.90 -5.64
N ALA A 44 -0.40 -3.07 -4.44
CA ALA A 44 0.41 -2.03 -3.79
C ALA A 44 1.70 -1.74 -4.57
N ALA A 45 2.39 -2.79 -5.03
CA ALA A 45 3.61 -2.67 -5.82
C ALA A 45 3.36 -1.99 -7.18
N ALA A 46 2.22 -2.27 -7.82
CA ALA A 46 1.84 -1.65 -9.08
C ALA A 46 1.44 -0.16 -8.92
N TYR A 47 0.87 0.20 -7.78
CA TYR A 47 0.45 1.57 -7.46
C TYR A 47 1.64 2.53 -7.31
N SER A 48 2.71 2.08 -6.68
CA SER A 48 3.85 2.90 -6.27
C SER A 48 4.53 3.66 -7.42
N PRO A 49 4.90 3.04 -8.55
CA PRO A 49 5.51 3.75 -9.67
C PRO A 49 4.61 4.84 -10.27
N ALA A 50 3.30 4.62 -10.31
CA ALA A 50 2.37 5.61 -10.82
C ALA A 50 2.22 6.79 -9.85
N LYS A 51 2.20 6.53 -8.52
CA LYS A 51 2.12 7.55 -7.47
C LYS A 51 3.29 8.54 -7.52
N TYR A 52 4.51 8.04 -7.69
CA TYR A 52 5.68 8.90 -7.78
C TYR A 52 5.87 9.48 -9.18
N GLY A 53 5.58 8.70 -10.22
CA GLY A 53 5.72 9.14 -11.60
C GLY A 53 4.83 10.32 -11.98
N ILE A 54 3.62 10.41 -11.40
CA ILE A 54 2.72 11.53 -11.71
C ILE A 54 3.26 12.89 -11.26
N LEU A 55 4.10 12.92 -10.23
CA LEU A 55 4.70 14.18 -9.76
C LEU A 55 5.59 14.82 -10.81
N THR A 56 6.37 13.99 -11.50
CA THR A 56 7.28 14.47 -12.55
C THR A 56 6.52 14.91 -13.81
N GLU A 57 5.28 14.46 -13.97
CA GLU A 57 4.40 14.88 -15.06
C GLU A 57 3.64 16.17 -14.77
N LEU A 58 3.33 16.43 -13.49
CA LEU A 58 2.51 17.57 -13.06
C LEU A 58 3.32 18.77 -12.58
N LEU A 59 4.55 18.56 -12.10
CA LEU A 59 5.32 19.58 -11.41
C LEU A 59 6.67 19.85 -12.09
N PRO A 60 7.12 21.10 -12.11
CA PRO A 60 8.47 21.43 -12.55
C PRO A 60 9.51 20.88 -11.57
N SER A 61 10.73 20.66 -12.07
CA SER A 61 11.84 20.06 -11.31
C SER A 61 12.15 20.78 -9.98
N SER A 62 11.97 22.10 -9.95
CA SER A 62 12.19 22.93 -8.75
C SER A 62 11.22 22.63 -7.59
N GLN A 63 10.07 22.03 -7.87
CA GLN A 63 9.05 21.70 -6.85
C GLN A 63 9.04 20.23 -6.47
N LEU A 64 9.76 19.35 -7.17
CA LEU A 64 9.72 17.91 -6.96
C LEU A 64 10.19 17.51 -5.56
N VAL A 65 11.22 18.15 -5.02
CA VAL A 65 11.73 17.85 -3.67
C VAL A 65 10.66 18.12 -2.62
N LYS A 66 9.99 19.28 -2.72
CA LYS A 66 8.91 19.65 -1.80
C LYS A 66 7.71 18.70 -1.92
N ALA A 67 7.31 18.37 -3.15
CA ALA A 67 6.19 17.47 -3.41
C ALA A 67 6.46 16.05 -2.92
N ASN A 68 7.66 15.53 -3.15
CA ASN A 68 8.08 14.24 -2.61
C ASN A 68 8.06 14.23 -1.08
N GLY A 69 8.56 15.29 -0.42
CA GLY A 69 8.50 15.43 1.03
C GLY A 69 7.06 15.38 1.57
N TRP A 70 6.12 16.05 0.90
CA TRP A 70 4.70 15.97 1.27
C TRP A 70 4.11 14.58 1.08
N ILE A 71 4.40 13.91 -0.04
CA ILE A 71 3.90 12.55 -0.29
C ILE A 71 4.47 11.56 0.72
N GLU A 72 5.74 11.66 1.07
CA GLU A 72 6.33 10.79 2.09
C GLU A 72 5.77 11.09 3.48
N GLY A 73 5.63 12.35 3.85
CA GLY A 73 5.01 12.73 5.11
C GLY A 73 3.57 12.21 5.25
N LEU A 74 2.75 12.35 4.20
CA LEU A 74 1.41 11.80 4.17
C LEU A 74 1.42 10.25 4.17
N THR A 75 2.40 9.62 3.53
CA THR A 75 2.55 8.17 3.54
C THR A 75 2.84 7.67 4.95
N ILE A 76 3.77 8.30 5.68
CA ILE A 76 4.09 7.96 7.06
C ILE A 76 2.87 8.18 7.97
N ALA A 77 2.22 9.34 7.87
CA ALA A 77 0.99 9.62 8.62
C ALA A 77 -0.10 8.58 8.36
N SER A 78 -0.30 8.17 7.11
CA SER A 78 -1.27 7.13 6.74
C SER A 78 -0.89 5.76 7.29
N ILE A 79 0.41 5.43 7.37
CA ILE A 79 0.88 4.19 7.99
C ILE A 79 0.56 4.18 9.49
N ILE A 80 0.85 5.28 10.20
CA ILE A 80 0.56 5.41 11.64
C ILE A 80 -0.94 5.28 11.89
N LEU A 81 -1.75 6.05 11.16
CA LEU A 81 -3.20 5.98 11.26
C LEU A 81 -3.73 4.59 10.91
N GLY A 82 -3.19 3.94 9.88
CA GLY A 82 -3.59 2.59 9.48
C GLY A 82 -3.30 1.54 10.55
N VAL A 83 -2.15 1.62 11.22
CA VAL A 83 -1.80 0.72 12.34
C VAL A 83 -2.72 0.94 13.53
N LEU A 84 -2.96 2.20 13.92
CA LEU A 84 -3.85 2.54 15.02
C LEU A 84 -5.30 2.11 14.75
N LEU A 85 -5.83 2.46 13.59
CA LEU A 85 -7.20 2.09 13.19
C LEU A 85 -7.33 0.58 13.04
N GLY A 86 -6.37 -0.10 12.43
CA GLY A 86 -6.37 -1.55 12.29
C GLY A 86 -6.40 -2.26 13.65
N GLY A 87 -5.59 -1.81 14.61
CA GLY A 87 -5.61 -2.33 15.97
C GLY A 87 -6.94 -2.08 16.70
N GLN A 88 -7.60 -0.96 16.45
CA GLN A 88 -8.93 -0.67 17.01
C GLN A 88 -10.03 -1.50 16.36
N LEU A 89 -9.99 -1.67 15.04
CA LEU A 89 -11.01 -2.44 14.30
C LEU A 89 -11.05 -3.91 14.72
N VAL A 90 -9.88 -4.50 15.03
CA VAL A 90 -9.77 -5.89 15.51
C VAL A 90 -9.99 -5.99 17.02
N GLY A 91 -9.96 -4.86 17.75
CA GLY A 91 -10.19 -4.78 19.18
C GLY A 91 -11.62 -5.21 19.57
N GLN A 92 -11.78 -5.85 20.73
CA GLN A 92 -13.05 -6.44 21.19
C GLN A 92 -14.22 -5.45 21.17
N THR A 93 -14.02 -4.21 21.64
CA THR A 93 -15.09 -3.21 21.73
C THR A 93 -15.63 -2.78 20.36
N MET A 94 -14.75 -2.59 19.38
CA MET A 94 -15.16 -2.15 18.05
C MET A 94 -15.70 -3.33 17.23
N SER A 95 -15.09 -4.50 17.33
CA SER A 95 -15.56 -5.71 16.64
C SER A 95 -16.98 -6.09 17.07
N HIS A 96 -17.30 -6.05 18.37
CA HIS A 96 -18.68 -6.27 18.84
C HIS A 96 -19.68 -5.29 18.25
N LYS A 97 -19.32 -4.00 18.16
CA LYS A 97 -20.16 -2.99 17.54
C LYS A 97 -20.35 -3.23 16.04
N LEU A 98 -19.28 -3.58 15.34
CA LEU A 98 -19.32 -3.84 13.90
C LEU A 98 -20.13 -5.11 13.57
N LEU A 99 -19.98 -6.17 14.37
CA LEU A 99 -20.73 -7.40 14.20
C LEU A 99 -22.20 -7.28 14.62
N SER A 100 -22.53 -6.30 15.48
CA SER A 100 -23.94 -6.00 15.86
C SER A 100 -24.67 -5.10 14.87
N LEU A 101 -24.01 -4.59 13.82
CA LEU A 101 -24.63 -3.86 12.73
C LEU A 101 -25.31 -4.88 11.78
N ASP A 102 -26.53 -5.29 12.15
CA ASP A 102 -27.41 -6.04 11.26
C ASP A 102 -27.85 -5.14 10.11
N PHE A 103 -27.35 -5.41 8.92
CA PHE A 103 -27.90 -4.80 7.71
C PHE A 103 -29.15 -5.58 7.30
N PRO A 104 -30.36 -4.99 7.39
CA PRO A 104 -31.64 -5.72 7.29
C PRO A 104 -31.96 -6.33 5.91
N LEU A 105 -31.02 -6.29 4.97
CA LEU A 105 -31.20 -6.79 3.59
C LEU A 105 -30.08 -7.70 3.09
N ILE A 106 -29.00 -7.91 3.85
CA ILE A 106 -27.87 -8.71 3.41
C ILE A 106 -27.43 -9.58 4.58
N ASP A 107 -27.71 -10.88 4.46
CA ASP A 107 -27.12 -11.90 5.34
C ASP A 107 -25.61 -11.91 5.08
N THR A 108 -24.91 -11.02 5.78
CA THR A 108 -23.46 -10.90 5.64
C THR A 108 -22.81 -12.06 6.39
N SER A 109 -22.12 -12.93 5.67
CA SER A 109 -21.29 -13.99 6.24
C SER A 109 -20.05 -13.44 7.01
N ILE A 110 -20.17 -12.20 7.54
CA ILE A 110 -19.11 -11.53 8.32
C ILE A 110 -19.34 -11.90 9.79
N ASN A 111 -18.61 -12.92 10.24
CA ASN A 111 -18.76 -13.47 11.59
C ASN A 111 -17.57 -13.17 12.51
N THR A 112 -16.50 -12.62 11.96
CA THR A 112 -15.26 -12.39 12.72
C THR A 112 -14.78 -10.93 12.60
N ALA A 113 -14.06 -10.47 13.63
CA ALA A 113 -13.47 -9.14 13.65
C ALA A 113 -12.53 -8.86 12.44
N PRO A 114 -11.67 -9.79 12.00
CA PRO A 114 -10.87 -9.60 10.79
C PRO A 114 -11.71 -9.42 9.52
N GLU A 115 -12.80 -10.17 9.34
CA GLU A 115 -13.69 -10.02 8.18
C GLU A 115 -14.37 -8.66 8.15
N ALA A 116 -14.83 -8.16 9.30
CA ALA A 116 -15.38 -6.82 9.42
C ALA A 116 -14.33 -5.74 9.08
N ALA A 117 -13.10 -5.90 9.56
CA ALA A 117 -11.99 -4.99 9.24
C ALA A 117 -11.64 -5.01 7.74
N ILE A 118 -11.58 -6.19 7.11
CA ILE A 118 -11.33 -6.33 5.66
C ILE A 118 -12.45 -5.66 4.86
N SER A 119 -13.70 -5.79 5.28
CA SER A 119 -14.84 -5.13 4.63
C SER A 119 -14.69 -3.61 4.65
N ILE A 120 -14.27 -3.02 5.77
CA ILE A 120 -13.97 -1.59 5.86
C ILE A 120 -12.82 -1.21 4.91
N LEU A 121 -11.77 -2.03 4.82
CA LEU A 121 -10.66 -1.79 3.88
C LEU A 121 -11.12 -1.78 2.43
N ILE A 122 -12.08 -2.63 2.05
CA ILE A 122 -12.68 -2.60 0.70
C ILE A 122 -13.32 -1.24 0.44
N PHE A 123 -14.10 -0.70 1.38
CA PHE A 123 -14.69 0.64 1.23
C PHE A 123 -13.63 1.74 1.10
N VAL A 124 -12.54 1.66 1.87
CA VAL A 124 -11.42 2.60 1.76
C VAL A 124 -10.76 2.51 0.38
N TYR A 125 -10.55 1.30 -0.14
CA TYR A 125 -9.99 1.12 -1.49
C TYR A 125 -10.95 1.57 -2.60
N LEU A 126 -12.26 1.38 -2.43
CA LEU A 126 -13.28 1.90 -3.34
C LEU A 126 -13.28 3.43 -3.35
N ALA A 127 -13.20 4.07 -2.18
CA ALA A 127 -13.07 5.52 -2.09
C ALA A 127 -11.78 6.01 -2.76
N ALA A 128 -10.65 5.34 -2.51
CA ALA A 128 -9.38 5.66 -3.16
C ALA A 128 -9.45 5.46 -4.68
N ALA A 129 -10.10 4.40 -5.16
CA ALA A 129 -10.33 4.14 -6.57
C ALA A 129 -11.17 5.27 -7.20
N TRP A 130 -12.22 5.70 -6.52
CA TRP A 130 -13.06 6.81 -6.97
C TRP A 130 -12.27 8.12 -7.07
N PHE A 131 -11.42 8.45 -6.08
CA PHE A 131 -10.53 9.61 -6.19
C PHE A 131 -9.55 9.50 -7.36
N ASN A 132 -9.06 8.31 -7.67
CA ASN A 132 -8.16 8.10 -8.81
C ASN A 132 -8.83 8.38 -10.15
N THR A 133 -10.16 8.26 -10.26
CA THR A 133 -10.89 8.66 -11.49
C THR A 133 -10.89 10.17 -11.72
N ARG A 134 -10.61 10.97 -10.69
CA ARG A 134 -10.52 12.43 -10.76
C ARG A 134 -9.14 12.94 -11.16
N ILE A 135 -8.15 12.04 -11.30
CA ILE A 135 -6.80 12.41 -11.74
C ILE A 135 -6.85 12.78 -13.22
N PRO A 136 -6.44 14.02 -13.58
CA PRO A 136 -6.48 14.48 -14.96
C PRO A 136 -5.43 13.75 -15.82
N LEU A 137 -5.66 13.73 -17.12
CA LEU A 137 -4.66 13.29 -18.08
C LEU A 137 -3.57 14.36 -18.17
N THR A 138 -2.31 13.94 -17.99
CA THR A 138 -1.16 14.85 -17.96
C THR A 138 -0.69 15.29 -19.36
N GLY A 139 -1.20 14.65 -20.43
CA GLY A 139 -0.80 14.96 -21.82
C GLY A 139 0.61 14.49 -22.18
N VAL A 140 1.33 13.86 -21.27
CA VAL A 140 2.66 13.31 -21.53
C VAL A 140 2.53 12.08 -22.43
N PRO A 141 3.37 11.96 -23.49
CA PRO A 141 3.33 10.81 -24.40
C PRO A 141 3.64 9.51 -23.63
N MET A 142 2.74 8.54 -23.77
CA MET A 142 2.89 7.24 -23.13
C MET A 142 3.92 6.39 -23.87
N ARG A 143 4.74 5.66 -23.12
CA ARG A 143 5.71 4.73 -23.67
C ARG A 143 5.00 3.42 -24.03
N ALA A 144 4.93 3.06 -25.28
CA ALA A 144 4.33 1.79 -25.71
C ALA A 144 5.02 0.61 -25.04
N LEU A 145 4.21 -0.35 -24.57
CA LEU A 145 4.75 -1.63 -24.09
C LEU A 145 5.33 -2.40 -25.25
N PRO A 146 6.44 -3.11 -25.06
CA PRO A 146 6.96 -4.01 -26.09
C PRO A 146 5.98 -5.15 -26.33
N ASN A 147 5.90 -5.63 -27.57
CA ASN A 147 5.03 -6.76 -27.96
C ASN A 147 5.33 -8.04 -27.16
N ASN A 148 6.56 -8.20 -26.70
CA ASN A 148 6.97 -9.30 -25.84
C ASN A 148 7.34 -8.76 -24.46
N LEU A 149 6.52 -9.05 -23.43
CA LEU A 149 6.76 -8.61 -22.06
C LEU A 149 8.03 -9.22 -21.43
N VAL A 150 8.54 -10.32 -21.97
CA VAL A 150 9.79 -10.95 -21.49
C VAL A 150 10.99 -10.01 -21.71
N THR A 151 10.95 -9.14 -22.73
CA THR A 151 12.01 -8.16 -22.98
C THR A 151 12.13 -7.10 -21.88
N LEU A 152 11.11 -6.94 -21.03
CA LEU A 152 11.18 -6.04 -19.88
C LEU A 152 12.15 -6.54 -18.78
N LEU A 153 12.43 -7.84 -18.71
CA LEU A 153 13.35 -8.42 -17.73
C LEU A 153 14.80 -7.98 -17.98
N PRO A 154 15.38 -8.13 -19.17
CA PRO A 154 16.71 -7.61 -19.45
C PRO A 154 16.80 -6.08 -19.32
N ASP A 155 15.78 -5.33 -19.73
CA ASP A 155 15.73 -3.88 -19.56
C ASP A 155 15.78 -3.49 -18.08
N PHE A 156 14.99 -4.18 -17.25
CA PHE A 156 15.01 -3.98 -15.80
C PHE A 156 16.39 -4.29 -15.21
N TRP A 157 16.99 -5.40 -15.63
CA TRP A 157 18.31 -5.79 -15.15
C TRP A 157 19.39 -4.80 -15.58
N HIS A 158 19.32 -4.31 -16.79
CA HIS A 158 20.24 -3.29 -17.29
C HIS A 158 20.12 -1.98 -16.50
N CYS A 159 18.91 -1.49 -16.27
CA CYS A 159 18.66 -0.30 -15.45
C CYS A 159 19.16 -0.48 -14.01
N ASN A 160 18.88 -1.63 -13.41
CA ASN A 160 19.34 -1.96 -12.06
C ASN A 160 20.86 -1.99 -11.97
N THR A 161 21.53 -2.66 -12.92
CA THR A 161 23.00 -2.72 -12.99
C THR A 161 23.61 -1.33 -13.17
N ARG A 162 23.00 -0.47 -13.97
CA ARG A 162 23.45 0.92 -14.17
C ARG A 162 23.34 1.73 -12.88
N LEU A 163 22.25 1.60 -12.13
CA LEU A 163 22.07 2.26 -10.83
C LEU A 163 23.12 1.79 -9.80
N TRP A 164 23.42 0.48 -9.77
CA TRP A 164 24.45 -0.07 -8.88
C TRP A 164 25.87 0.26 -9.30
N ARG A 165 26.12 0.71 -10.52
CA ARG A 165 27.44 1.21 -10.98
C ARG A 165 27.62 2.70 -10.72
N ASP A 166 26.53 3.45 -10.58
CA ASP A 166 26.59 4.86 -10.22
C ASP A 166 26.75 5.06 -8.72
N ARG A 167 27.70 5.87 -8.29
CA ARG A 167 28.00 6.11 -6.86
C ARG A 167 26.81 6.72 -6.11
N LEU A 168 26.12 7.66 -6.73
CA LEU A 168 24.93 8.29 -6.13
C LEU A 168 23.76 7.32 -6.10
N GLY A 169 23.62 6.49 -7.14
CA GLY A 169 22.64 5.40 -7.20
C GLY A 169 22.84 4.39 -6.07
N GLN A 170 24.10 3.97 -5.81
CA GLN A 170 24.45 3.06 -4.71
C GLN A 170 24.04 3.64 -3.35
N ILE A 171 24.39 4.89 -3.07
CA ILE A 171 24.06 5.56 -1.80
C ILE A 171 22.55 5.64 -1.63
N SER A 172 21.82 6.09 -2.67
CA SER A 172 20.38 6.22 -2.64
C SER A 172 19.70 4.87 -2.41
N LEU A 173 20.08 3.84 -3.17
CA LEU A 173 19.49 2.49 -3.03
C LEU A 173 19.80 1.88 -1.67
N ALA A 174 21.06 1.95 -1.20
CA ALA A 174 21.44 1.40 0.10
C ALA A 174 20.70 2.10 1.24
N THR A 175 20.67 3.44 1.25
CA THR A 175 20.00 4.21 2.30
C THR A 175 18.50 3.92 2.33
N THR A 176 17.84 3.93 1.16
CA THR A 176 16.41 3.67 1.07
C THR A 176 16.08 2.23 1.48
N THR A 177 16.85 1.25 1.02
CA THR A 177 16.65 -0.16 1.35
C THR A 177 16.84 -0.42 2.84
N LEU A 178 17.91 0.13 3.44
CA LEU A 178 18.16 0.01 4.88
C LEU A 178 17.05 0.68 5.69
N PHE A 179 16.66 1.90 5.34
CA PHE A 179 15.61 2.63 6.04
C PHE A 179 14.29 1.84 6.06
N TRP A 180 13.80 1.44 4.89
CA TRP A 180 12.55 0.69 4.80
C TRP A 180 12.66 -0.73 5.36
N GLY A 181 13.80 -1.39 5.17
CA GLY A 181 14.06 -2.72 5.72
C GLY A 181 14.05 -2.72 7.25
N VAL A 182 14.76 -1.79 7.88
CA VAL A 182 14.79 -1.66 9.34
C VAL A 182 13.42 -1.25 9.87
N SER A 183 12.80 -0.23 9.28
CA SER A 183 11.48 0.27 9.74
C SER A 183 10.40 -0.81 9.64
N GLY A 184 10.38 -1.60 8.57
CA GLY A 184 9.43 -2.70 8.40
C GLY A 184 9.62 -3.80 9.44
N ASN A 185 10.86 -4.27 9.63
CA ASN A 185 11.16 -5.31 10.62
C ASN A 185 10.93 -4.84 12.05
N LEU A 186 11.34 -3.61 12.39
CA LEU A 186 11.16 -3.06 13.74
C LEU A 186 9.67 -3.06 14.13
N ARG A 187 8.79 -2.73 13.22
CA ARG A 187 7.34 -2.75 13.46
C ARG A 187 6.84 -4.12 13.90
N TYR A 188 7.24 -5.18 13.20
CA TYR A 188 6.86 -6.54 13.55
C TYR A 188 7.51 -7.00 14.86
N ILE A 189 8.77 -6.65 15.09
CA ILE A 189 9.49 -6.98 16.32
C ILE A 189 8.82 -6.31 17.51
N VAL A 190 8.50 -5.02 17.43
CA VAL A 190 7.84 -4.28 18.52
C VAL A 190 6.46 -4.86 18.81
N LEU A 191 5.69 -5.22 17.78
CA LEU A 191 4.37 -5.83 17.95
C LEU A 191 4.47 -7.17 18.68
N ALA A 192 5.36 -8.04 18.23
CA ALA A 192 5.59 -9.35 18.83
C ALA A 192 6.15 -9.25 20.26
N TRP A 193 7.11 -8.35 20.49
CA TRP A 193 7.68 -8.10 21.80
C TRP A 193 6.65 -7.57 22.80
N ALA A 194 5.82 -6.61 22.39
CA ALA A 194 4.78 -6.05 23.25
C ALA A 194 3.77 -7.13 23.67
N ALA A 195 3.39 -8.01 22.76
CA ALA A 195 2.52 -9.14 23.09
C ALA A 195 3.20 -10.14 24.03
N ALA A 196 4.46 -10.52 23.76
CA ALA A 196 5.16 -11.57 24.51
C ALA A 196 5.70 -11.10 25.87
N ALA A 197 6.29 -9.89 25.93
CA ALA A 197 6.97 -9.40 27.13
C ALA A 197 6.08 -8.55 28.05
N LEU A 198 5.13 -7.79 27.46
CA LEU A 198 4.23 -6.91 28.23
C LEU A 198 2.81 -7.47 28.37
N GLY A 199 2.48 -8.58 27.71
CA GLY A 199 1.14 -9.15 27.72
C GLY A 199 0.09 -8.24 27.07
N TYR A 200 0.50 -7.32 26.18
CA TYR A 200 -0.40 -6.37 25.57
C TYR A 200 -1.35 -7.02 24.57
N SER A 201 -2.59 -6.55 24.58
CA SER A 201 -3.56 -6.88 23.51
C SER A 201 -3.10 -6.30 22.16
N VAL A 202 -3.67 -6.82 21.09
CA VAL A 202 -3.38 -6.33 19.71
C VAL A 202 -3.57 -4.81 19.61
N THR A 203 -4.62 -4.27 20.23
CA THR A 203 -4.90 -2.82 20.23
C THR A 203 -3.80 -2.03 20.95
N GLN A 204 -3.36 -2.49 22.13
CA GLN A 204 -2.30 -1.85 22.91
C GLN A 204 -0.94 -1.95 22.20
N ALA A 205 -0.62 -3.12 21.66
CA ALA A 205 0.61 -3.32 20.90
C ALA A 205 0.63 -2.45 19.62
N SER A 206 -0.49 -2.32 18.93
CA SER A 206 -0.62 -1.43 17.76
C SER A 206 -0.46 0.05 18.14
N ALA A 207 -0.98 0.47 19.29
CA ALA A 207 -0.78 1.83 19.81
C ALA A 207 0.70 2.10 20.10
N LEU A 208 1.41 1.15 20.71
CA LEU A 208 2.85 1.24 20.95
C LEU A 208 3.64 1.36 19.63
N VAL A 209 3.30 0.55 18.62
CA VAL A 209 3.91 0.65 17.28
C VAL A 209 3.64 2.02 16.67
N GLY A 210 2.44 2.59 16.85
CA GLY A 210 2.12 3.94 16.38
C GLY A 210 3.01 5.02 17.02
N VAL A 211 3.31 4.91 18.33
CA VAL A 211 4.22 5.83 19.02
C VAL A 211 5.66 5.68 18.56
N VAL A 212 6.12 4.45 18.31
CA VAL A 212 7.51 4.19 17.85
C VAL A 212 7.72 4.61 16.39
N ALA A 213 6.65 4.71 15.60
CA ALA A 213 6.71 5.09 14.18
C ALA A 213 6.83 6.62 13.95
N ILE A 214 6.72 7.44 15.02
CA ILE A 214 6.91 8.89 14.99
C ILE A 214 8.40 9.21 15.12
#